data_5f918d47c591b35003ab312498b02ae9
#
_entry.id   5f918d47c591b35003ab312498b02ae9
#
_cell.length_a   1.000
_cell.length_b   1.000
_cell.length_c   1.000
_cell.angle_alpha   90.00
_cell.angle_beta   90.00
_cell.angle_gamma   90.00
#
_symmetry.space_group_name_H-M   'P 1'
#
loop_
_entity.id
_entity.type
_entity.pdbx_description
1 polymer ?
#
loop_
_entity_poly.entity_id
_entity_poly.type
_entity_poly.pdbx_seq_one_letter_code
_entity_poly.pdbx_strand_id
1 'polypeptide(L)'
;VFRRQRQMCIRDSLITPWNLPLYLLSWKIAPAIVMGNTVVAKPSELTPLTANLLAEVFDEVGLPAGVVNIVHGFGHETGQAIVSHPHVNLISFTGGTITGKKVAETAAPMFKKLSLELGGKNATIVLDDVNLDSAIPEIARSGFLNQGQVCLCGSRILVSDKIWDDFLEKFIDHVSNMKVGDPSSDDSDLGALVSLSHRDKVESYIHLAEREGGEILYGGKRPSLESPFDEGSFLEPTIVSNLDYQSRTATEEIFGPVVTLHKFEKDEDAVEMANCTEYGLAGSVWTSDSARGKSLAEKIETGMVWINTWLHRDLRVPFGGVKSSGVGTEGGRWSLSFFSQPVNICVKE
;
A
#
# COMPACT_ATOMS: atom_id res chain seq x y z
N VAL A 1 25.85 19.23 -22.83
CA VAL A 1 25.23 20.07 -21.77
C VAL A 1 23.73 19.85 -21.82
N PHE A 2 23.21 19.11 -20.86
CA PHE A 2 21.76 19.02 -20.67
C PHE A 2 21.27 20.37 -20.15
N ARG A 3 20.87 21.27 -21.04
CA ARG A 3 20.15 22.47 -20.65
C ARG A 3 18.74 22.09 -20.24
N ARG A 4 18.42 22.48 -19.03
CA ARG A 4 17.10 22.33 -18.43
C ARG A 4 16.02 22.83 -19.37
N GLN A 5 15.10 21.98 -19.62
CA GLN A 5 13.74 22.11 -20.02
C GLN A 5 13.13 23.49 -19.84
N ARG A 6 12.61 24.03 -20.92
CA ARG A 6 11.55 25.05 -20.86
C ARG A 6 10.28 24.30 -20.51
N GLN A 7 9.88 24.33 -19.27
CA GLN A 7 8.64 23.73 -18.85
C GLN A 7 7.49 24.53 -19.44
N MET A 8 6.69 23.89 -20.25
CA MET A 8 5.29 24.28 -20.36
C MET A 8 4.69 24.05 -18.98
N CYS A 9 3.86 24.98 -18.47
CA CYS A 9 3.13 24.80 -17.22
C CYS A 9 2.31 23.51 -17.33
N ILE A 10 2.89 22.40 -16.86
CA ILE A 10 2.19 21.12 -16.81
C ILE A 10 1.31 21.23 -15.57
N ARG A 11 0.01 21.08 -15.76
CA ARG A 11 -0.94 20.97 -14.67
C ARG A 11 -1.03 19.52 -14.29
N ASP A 12 -0.44 19.18 -13.16
CA ASP A 12 -0.43 17.82 -12.65
C ASP A 12 -1.64 17.59 -11.74
N SER A 13 -2.20 16.43 -11.84
CA SER A 13 -3.22 15.97 -10.91
C SER A 13 -2.64 14.94 -9.95
N LEU A 14 -2.86 15.16 -8.67
CA LEU A 14 -2.43 14.28 -7.58
C LEU A 14 -3.68 13.82 -6.83
N ILE A 15 -3.97 12.53 -6.86
CA ILE A 15 -5.13 11.96 -6.19
C ILE A 15 -4.64 10.92 -5.20
N THR A 16 -4.97 11.10 -3.90
CA THR A 16 -4.44 10.28 -2.81
C THR A 16 -5.53 9.67 -1.96
N PRO A 17 -5.30 8.45 -1.42
CA PRO A 17 -6.23 7.76 -0.55
C PRO A 17 -6.15 8.25 0.90
N TRP A 18 -6.90 7.60 1.76
CA TRP A 18 -7.13 7.96 3.16
C TRP A 18 -6.15 7.29 4.16
N ASN A 19 -5.45 6.24 3.78
CA ASN A 19 -4.72 5.39 4.73
C ASN A 19 -3.43 6.00 5.28
N LEU A 20 -2.75 6.83 4.50
CA LEU A 20 -1.56 7.60 4.90
C LEU A 20 -1.65 9.03 4.31
N PRO A 21 -2.62 9.84 4.77
CA PRO A 21 -3.09 11.00 4.02
C PRO A 21 -2.02 12.06 3.76
N LEU A 22 -1.33 12.54 4.79
CA LEU A 22 -0.28 13.55 4.63
C LEU A 22 0.94 12.98 3.90
N TYR A 23 1.35 11.76 4.25
CA TYR A 23 2.52 11.12 3.67
C TYR A 23 2.37 10.95 2.14
N LEU A 24 1.27 10.36 1.68
CA LEU A 24 1.04 10.11 0.26
C LEU A 24 0.81 11.40 -0.52
N LEU A 25 0.20 12.41 0.09
CA LEU A 25 -0.01 13.71 -0.53
C LEU A 25 1.32 14.45 -0.71
N SER A 26 2.13 14.57 0.33
CA SER A 26 3.45 15.24 0.28
C SER A 26 4.44 14.49 -0.62
N TRP A 27 4.38 13.15 -0.66
CA TRP A 27 5.18 12.30 -1.54
C TRP A 27 5.00 12.65 -3.03
N LYS A 28 3.80 13.08 -3.42
CA LYS A 28 3.48 13.47 -4.81
C LYS A 28 3.69 14.98 -5.05
N ILE A 29 3.34 15.83 -4.10
CA ILE A 29 3.49 17.30 -4.23
C ILE A 29 4.97 17.68 -4.34
N ALA A 30 5.83 17.16 -3.48
CA ALA A 30 7.22 17.58 -3.40
C ALA A 30 7.99 17.44 -4.73
N PRO A 31 8.02 16.28 -5.42
CA PRO A 31 8.70 16.16 -6.70
C PRO A 31 8.03 16.99 -7.81
N ALA A 32 6.70 17.17 -7.80
CA ALA A 32 6.00 17.97 -8.79
C ALA A 32 6.44 19.46 -8.72
N ILE A 33 6.44 20.05 -7.52
CA ILE A 33 6.84 21.47 -7.36
C ILE A 33 8.35 21.68 -7.57
N VAL A 34 9.19 20.73 -7.16
CA VAL A 34 10.65 20.79 -7.42
C VAL A 34 10.94 20.81 -8.93
N MET A 35 10.13 20.11 -9.72
CA MET A 35 10.23 20.16 -11.19
C MET A 35 9.59 21.42 -11.80
N GLY A 36 9.02 22.33 -10.97
CA GLY A 36 8.43 23.59 -11.40
C GLY A 36 7.01 23.47 -11.94
N ASN A 37 6.30 22.39 -11.62
CA ASN A 37 4.93 22.16 -12.06
C ASN A 37 3.94 22.85 -11.11
N THR A 38 2.76 23.18 -11.62
CA THR A 38 1.60 23.50 -10.79
C THR A 38 0.72 22.27 -10.64
N VAL A 39 0.15 22.09 -9.46
CA VAL A 39 -0.61 20.88 -9.13
C VAL A 39 -2.04 21.21 -8.69
N VAL A 40 -2.96 20.30 -9.05
CA VAL A 40 -4.28 20.19 -8.44
C VAL A 40 -4.29 18.88 -7.67
N ALA A 41 -4.38 18.96 -6.35
CA ALA A 41 -4.30 17.83 -5.46
C ALA A 41 -5.68 17.55 -4.83
N LYS A 42 -6.16 16.30 -4.98
CA LYS A 42 -7.39 15.83 -4.35
C LYS A 42 -7.07 14.74 -3.32
N PRO A 43 -7.00 15.07 -2.03
CA PRO A 43 -6.95 14.08 -0.96
C PRO A 43 -8.28 13.33 -0.85
N SER A 44 -8.28 12.21 -0.13
CA SER A 44 -9.52 11.51 0.19
C SER A 44 -10.47 12.40 1.00
N GLU A 45 -11.75 12.29 0.71
CA GLU A 45 -12.83 12.94 1.46
C GLU A 45 -12.93 12.45 2.90
N LEU A 46 -12.41 11.26 3.21
CA LEU A 46 -12.42 10.69 4.56
C LEU A 46 -11.37 11.30 5.50
N THR A 47 -10.29 11.85 4.95
CA THR A 47 -9.14 12.34 5.73
C THR A 47 -8.63 13.70 5.24
N PRO A 48 -9.46 14.77 5.22
CA PRO A 48 -9.10 16.05 4.63
C PRO A 48 -8.25 16.94 5.53
N LEU A 49 -8.24 16.73 6.86
CA LEU A 49 -7.69 17.67 7.84
C LEU A 49 -6.21 17.96 7.64
N THR A 50 -5.39 16.94 7.48
CA THR A 50 -3.94 17.13 7.31
C THR A 50 -3.58 17.76 5.96
N ALA A 51 -4.44 17.61 4.95
CA ALA A 51 -4.28 18.30 3.68
C ALA A 51 -4.56 19.80 3.81
N ASN A 52 -5.58 20.19 4.61
CA ASN A 52 -5.85 21.60 4.92
C ASN A 52 -4.70 22.24 5.69
N LEU A 53 -4.18 21.55 6.73
CA LEU A 53 -3.02 22.04 7.48
C LEU A 53 -1.80 22.21 6.58
N LEU A 54 -1.59 21.31 5.62
CA LEU A 54 -0.50 21.44 4.65
C LEU A 54 -0.70 22.67 3.73
N ALA A 55 -1.93 23.02 3.36
CA ALA A 55 -2.22 24.23 2.61
C ALA A 55 -1.90 25.50 3.41
N GLU A 56 -2.24 25.54 4.70
CA GLU A 56 -1.88 26.63 5.61
C GLU A 56 -0.36 26.80 5.70
N VAL A 57 0.39 25.70 5.80
CA VAL A 57 1.87 25.74 5.79
C VAL A 57 2.40 26.34 4.48
N PHE A 58 1.80 26.01 3.33
CA PHE A 58 2.22 26.60 2.05
C PHE A 58 1.99 28.11 2.00
N ASP A 59 0.90 28.62 2.58
CA ASP A 59 0.64 30.04 2.69
C ASP A 59 1.63 30.72 3.64
N GLU A 60 1.90 30.13 4.82
CA GLU A 60 2.85 30.66 5.80
C GLU A 60 4.28 30.79 5.26
N VAL A 61 4.74 29.81 4.47
CA VAL A 61 6.08 29.85 3.85
C VAL A 61 6.15 30.69 2.57
N GLY A 62 5.04 31.31 2.16
CA GLY A 62 4.97 32.19 1.00
C GLY A 62 5.06 31.45 -0.35
N LEU A 63 4.56 30.22 -0.45
CA LEU A 63 4.46 29.55 -1.74
C LEU A 63 3.54 30.39 -2.66
N PRO A 64 3.96 30.72 -3.90
CA PRO A 64 3.14 31.55 -4.77
C PRO A 64 1.74 30.94 -5.02
N ALA A 65 0.71 31.77 -4.96
CA ALA A 65 -0.67 31.35 -5.19
C ALA A 65 -0.82 30.62 -6.53
N GLY A 66 -1.59 29.52 -6.53
CA GLY A 66 -1.83 28.71 -7.72
C GLY A 66 -0.76 27.65 -8.04
N VAL A 67 0.36 27.61 -7.30
CA VAL A 67 1.37 26.53 -7.46
C VAL A 67 0.81 25.21 -6.96
N VAL A 68 0.23 25.19 -5.76
CA VAL A 68 -0.48 24.04 -5.19
C VAL A 68 -1.93 24.41 -4.93
N ASN A 69 -2.86 23.64 -5.46
CA ASN A 69 -4.29 23.84 -5.31
C ASN A 69 -4.89 22.54 -4.75
N ILE A 70 -5.28 22.57 -3.48
CA ILE A 70 -5.96 21.45 -2.84
C ILE A 70 -7.46 21.61 -3.03
N VAL A 71 -8.10 20.57 -3.59
CA VAL A 71 -9.55 20.55 -3.83
C VAL A 71 -10.17 19.33 -3.16
N HIS A 72 -11.27 19.54 -2.47
CA HIS A 72 -12.03 18.49 -1.80
C HIS A 72 -13.22 18.05 -2.63
N GLY A 73 -13.76 16.89 -2.30
CA GLY A 73 -14.95 16.33 -2.93
C GLY A 73 -14.83 14.84 -3.15
N PHE A 74 -15.93 14.25 -3.58
CA PHE A 74 -16.00 12.80 -3.82
C PHE A 74 -15.19 12.37 -5.04
N GLY A 75 -14.67 11.12 -4.98
CA GLY A 75 -13.87 10.56 -6.07
C GLY A 75 -14.61 10.51 -7.40
N HIS A 76 -15.90 10.15 -7.40
CA HIS A 76 -16.75 10.04 -8.58
C HIS A 76 -17.21 11.39 -9.17
N GLU A 77 -17.06 12.48 -8.45
CA GLU A 77 -17.36 13.84 -8.90
C GLU A 77 -16.08 14.62 -9.16
N THR A 78 -15.45 15.16 -8.13
CA THR A 78 -14.24 15.97 -8.23
C THR A 78 -13.07 15.19 -8.84
N GLY A 79 -12.85 13.93 -8.39
CA GLY A 79 -11.81 13.08 -8.96
C GLY A 79 -12.01 12.84 -10.46
N GLN A 80 -13.23 12.48 -10.86
CA GLN A 80 -13.57 12.26 -12.27
C GLN A 80 -13.42 13.53 -13.10
N ALA A 81 -13.87 14.69 -12.59
CA ALA A 81 -13.71 15.98 -13.27
C ALA A 81 -12.23 16.32 -13.52
N ILE A 82 -11.35 16.07 -12.55
CA ILE A 82 -9.91 16.28 -12.69
C ILE A 82 -9.32 15.34 -13.74
N VAL A 83 -9.63 14.04 -13.66
CA VAL A 83 -9.08 13.02 -14.56
C VAL A 83 -9.49 13.28 -16.00
N SER A 84 -10.74 13.73 -16.24
CA SER A 84 -11.27 14.02 -17.58
C SER A 84 -10.93 15.42 -18.10
N HIS A 85 -10.32 16.29 -17.29
CA HIS A 85 -10.08 17.67 -17.68
C HIS A 85 -9.01 17.78 -18.78
N PRO A 86 -9.27 18.45 -19.92
CA PRO A 86 -8.37 18.47 -21.07
C PRO A 86 -7.02 19.15 -20.81
N HIS A 87 -6.94 20.04 -19.83
CA HIS A 87 -5.71 20.76 -19.49
C HIS A 87 -4.89 20.06 -18.38
N VAL A 88 -5.32 18.91 -17.86
CA VAL A 88 -4.54 18.04 -16.96
C VAL A 88 -3.82 17.03 -17.83
N ASN A 89 -2.51 17.12 -17.94
CA ASN A 89 -1.71 16.26 -18.82
C ASN A 89 -1.06 15.07 -18.11
N LEU A 90 -0.99 15.12 -16.77
CA LEU A 90 -0.34 14.11 -15.95
C LEU A 90 -1.22 13.81 -14.74
N ILE A 91 -1.36 12.53 -14.44
CA ILE A 91 -2.11 12.04 -13.29
C ILE A 91 -1.21 11.10 -12.48
N SER A 92 -0.96 11.46 -11.21
CA SER A 92 -0.41 10.57 -10.21
C SER A 92 -1.53 10.18 -9.26
N PHE A 93 -1.90 8.91 -9.29
CA PHE A 93 -3.00 8.33 -8.51
C PHE A 93 -2.48 7.24 -7.57
N THR A 94 -2.91 7.27 -6.33
CA THR A 94 -2.79 6.13 -5.39
C THR A 94 -4.17 5.77 -4.88
N GLY A 95 -4.52 4.48 -4.92
CA GLY A 95 -5.83 4.00 -4.46
C GLY A 95 -6.11 2.55 -4.86
N GLY A 96 -7.37 2.14 -4.77
CA GLY A 96 -7.77 0.78 -5.13
C GLY A 96 -7.68 0.48 -6.62
N THR A 97 -7.37 -0.76 -6.96
CA THR A 97 -7.14 -1.24 -8.34
C THR A 97 -8.32 -0.99 -9.26
N ILE A 98 -9.56 -1.16 -8.79
CA ILE A 98 -10.78 -0.89 -9.58
C ILE A 98 -10.85 0.59 -9.99
N THR A 99 -10.52 1.50 -9.07
CA THR A 99 -10.49 2.93 -9.37
C THR A 99 -9.33 3.29 -10.29
N GLY A 100 -8.17 2.68 -10.10
CA GLY A 100 -7.01 2.84 -10.98
C GLY A 100 -7.33 2.45 -12.44
N LYS A 101 -8.03 1.33 -12.65
CA LYS A 101 -8.52 0.91 -13.97
C LYS A 101 -9.42 1.99 -14.62
N LYS A 102 -10.37 2.56 -13.87
CA LYS A 102 -11.24 3.66 -14.36
C LYS A 102 -10.47 4.94 -14.69
N VAL A 103 -9.46 5.28 -13.88
CA VAL A 103 -8.57 6.41 -14.15
C VAL A 103 -7.82 6.18 -15.46
N ALA A 104 -7.25 4.98 -15.66
CA ALA A 104 -6.56 4.63 -16.89
C ALA A 104 -7.48 4.67 -18.13
N GLU A 105 -8.67 4.09 -18.04
CA GLU A 105 -9.69 4.12 -19.12
C GLU A 105 -10.07 5.55 -19.51
N THR A 106 -10.22 6.45 -18.56
CA THR A 106 -10.54 7.86 -18.82
C THR A 106 -9.36 8.62 -19.42
N ALA A 107 -8.15 8.38 -18.93
CA ALA A 107 -6.95 9.14 -19.26
C ALA A 107 -6.29 8.71 -20.58
N ALA A 108 -6.32 7.42 -20.92
CA ALA A 108 -5.62 6.87 -22.07
C ALA A 108 -6.04 7.48 -23.41
N PRO A 109 -7.33 7.71 -23.73
CA PRO A 109 -7.74 8.37 -24.97
C PRO A 109 -7.25 9.82 -25.13
N MET A 110 -6.87 10.46 -24.00
CA MET A 110 -6.33 11.81 -23.97
C MET A 110 -4.80 11.85 -23.91
N PHE A 111 -4.12 10.70 -24.03
CA PHE A 111 -2.66 10.54 -23.98
C PHE A 111 -2.03 11.14 -22.72
N LYS A 112 -2.74 11.15 -21.60
CA LYS A 112 -2.21 11.66 -20.33
C LYS A 112 -1.14 10.72 -19.79
N LYS A 113 -0.10 11.30 -19.17
CA LYS A 113 0.94 10.54 -18.47
C LYS A 113 0.38 10.02 -17.15
N LEU A 114 0.57 8.73 -16.88
CA LEU A 114 0.02 8.06 -15.70
C LEU A 114 1.11 7.50 -14.80
N SER A 115 0.97 7.72 -13.48
CA SER A 115 1.58 6.93 -12.42
C SER A 115 0.44 6.43 -11.54
N LEU A 116 0.28 5.12 -11.46
CA LEU A 116 -0.77 4.46 -10.72
C LEU A 116 -0.13 3.56 -9.66
N GLU A 117 -0.33 3.90 -8.39
CA GLU A 117 0.05 3.09 -7.25
C GLU A 117 -1.23 2.47 -6.68
N LEU A 118 -1.35 1.15 -6.81
CA LEU A 118 -2.60 0.44 -6.58
C LEU A 118 -2.47 -0.59 -5.44
N GLY A 119 -3.42 -1.49 -5.34
CA GLY A 119 -3.47 -2.51 -4.30
C GLY A 119 -2.35 -3.54 -4.35
N GLY A 120 -2.28 -4.34 -3.31
CA GLY A 120 -1.35 -5.45 -3.20
C GLY A 120 -1.93 -6.61 -2.39
N LYS A 121 -1.40 -7.82 -2.63
CA LYS A 121 -1.66 -9.01 -1.81
C LYS A 121 -0.31 -9.68 -1.53
N ASN A 122 0.51 -8.98 -0.77
CA ASN A 122 1.93 -9.26 -0.65
C ASN A 122 2.21 -10.53 0.14
N ALA A 123 3.21 -11.28 -0.31
CA ALA A 123 3.69 -12.49 0.35
C ALA A 123 4.82 -12.19 1.34
N THR A 124 4.76 -12.83 2.50
CA THR A 124 5.82 -12.91 3.50
C THR A 124 6.28 -14.36 3.56
N ILE A 125 7.46 -14.67 3.02
CA ILE A 125 8.02 -16.03 2.97
C ILE A 125 8.90 -16.22 4.19
N VAL A 126 8.62 -17.27 4.98
CA VAL A 126 9.33 -17.61 6.23
C VAL A 126 10.02 -18.96 6.05
N LEU A 127 11.34 -18.93 5.90
CA LEU A 127 12.15 -20.13 5.64
C LEU A 127 12.50 -20.88 6.93
N ASP A 128 12.88 -22.14 6.79
CA ASP A 128 13.12 -23.07 7.89
C ASP A 128 14.35 -22.75 8.78
N ASP A 129 15.21 -21.85 8.32
CA ASP A 129 16.43 -21.45 9.03
C ASP A 129 16.31 -20.10 9.76
N VAL A 130 15.12 -19.47 9.74
CA VAL A 130 14.90 -18.16 10.34
C VAL A 130 14.95 -18.20 11.88
N ASN A 131 15.44 -17.14 12.49
CA ASN A 131 15.25 -16.93 13.94
C ASN A 131 13.84 -16.38 14.19
N LEU A 132 12.93 -17.25 14.66
CA LEU A 132 11.53 -16.91 14.90
C LEU A 132 11.35 -15.81 15.97
N ASP A 133 12.17 -15.78 17.03
CA ASP A 133 12.02 -14.82 18.12
C ASP A 133 12.24 -13.38 17.64
N SER A 134 13.13 -13.18 16.65
CA SER A 134 13.35 -11.88 16.05
C SER A 134 12.42 -11.58 14.86
N ALA A 135 11.96 -12.61 14.16
CA ALA A 135 11.15 -12.43 12.96
C ALA A 135 9.66 -12.21 13.25
N ILE A 136 9.10 -12.91 14.23
CA ILE A 136 7.67 -12.88 14.57
C ILE A 136 7.14 -11.45 14.82
N PRO A 137 7.78 -10.61 15.65
CA PRO A 137 7.29 -9.24 15.88
C PRO A 137 7.23 -8.40 14.57
N GLU A 138 8.24 -8.51 13.73
CA GLU A 138 8.28 -7.76 12.46
C GLU A 138 7.30 -8.32 11.41
N ILE A 139 7.09 -9.64 11.38
CA ILE A 139 6.08 -10.28 10.53
C ILE A 139 4.68 -9.84 10.96
N ALA A 140 4.38 -9.85 12.27
CA ALA A 140 3.12 -9.36 12.81
C ALA A 140 2.92 -7.86 12.49
N ARG A 141 3.96 -7.05 12.69
CA ARG A 141 3.95 -5.64 12.29
C ARG A 141 3.66 -5.47 10.79
N SER A 142 4.23 -6.32 9.93
CA SER A 142 3.97 -6.26 8.50
C SER A 142 2.52 -6.57 8.12
N GLY A 143 1.86 -7.47 8.85
CA GLY A 143 0.48 -7.85 8.62
C GLY A 143 -0.54 -6.84 9.18
N PHE A 144 -0.23 -6.22 10.32
CA PHE A 144 -1.23 -5.52 11.12
C PHE A 144 -0.99 -4.02 11.32
N LEU A 145 0.19 -3.48 10.98
CA LEU A 145 0.45 -2.04 11.09
C LEU A 145 -0.67 -1.24 10.40
N ASN A 146 -1.12 -0.16 11.07
CA ASN A 146 -2.24 0.66 10.61
C ASN A 146 -3.50 -0.17 10.33
N GLN A 147 -3.78 -1.17 11.18
CA GLN A 147 -4.89 -2.12 11.07
C GLN A 147 -4.92 -2.88 9.71
N GLY A 148 -3.75 -3.21 9.17
CA GLY A 148 -3.64 -3.84 7.86
C GLY A 148 -4.00 -2.94 6.67
N GLN A 149 -4.19 -1.63 6.90
CA GLN A 149 -4.60 -0.65 5.90
C GLN A 149 -3.39 0.01 5.20
N VAL A 150 -2.39 -0.79 4.85
CA VAL A 150 -1.22 -0.36 4.07
C VAL A 150 -1.08 -1.28 2.86
N CYS A 151 -0.93 -0.69 1.67
CA CYS A 151 -0.78 -1.46 0.43
C CYS A 151 0.43 -2.43 0.44
N LEU A 152 1.41 -2.16 1.31
CA LEU A 152 2.61 -2.98 1.49
C LEU A 152 2.47 -4.09 2.55
N CYS A 153 1.33 -4.20 3.24
CA CYS A 153 1.14 -5.22 4.27
C CYS A 153 1.39 -6.63 3.75
N GLY A 154 2.14 -7.42 4.52
CA GLY A 154 2.39 -8.84 4.28
C GLY A 154 1.18 -9.67 4.71
N SER A 155 0.09 -9.60 3.95
CA SER A 155 -1.20 -10.20 4.30
C SER A 155 -1.30 -11.69 3.98
N ARG A 156 -0.32 -12.27 3.25
CA ARG A 156 -0.16 -13.71 3.02
C ARG A 156 1.16 -14.16 3.60
N ILE A 157 1.13 -15.01 4.60
CA ILE A 157 2.32 -15.53 5.26
C ILE A 157 2.51 -16.96 4.83
N LEU A 158 3.61 -17.23 4.10
CA LEU A 158 4.00 -18.52 3.57
C LEU A 158 5.09 -19.07 4.46
N VAL A 159 4.84 -20.18 5.14
CA VAL A 159 5.74 -20.73 6.17
C VAL A 159 6.22 -22.11 5.77
N SER A 160 7.53 -22.36 5.90
CA SER A 160 8.09 -23.70 5.70
C SER A 160 7.42 -24.70 6.64
N ASP A 161 7.05 -25.87 6.10
CA ASP A 161 6.42 -26.96 6.85
C ASP A 161 7.26 -27.43 8.05
N LYS A 162 8.58 -27.36 7.95
CA LYS A 162 9.52 -27.77 8.99
C LYS A 162 9.46 -26.96 10.27
N ILE A 163 8.99 -25.71 10.19
CA ILE A 163 8.90 -24.80 11.35
C ILE A 163 7.46 -24.38 11.62
N TRP A 164 6.50 -25.00 10.95
CA TRP A 164 5.10 -24.57 11.00
C TRP A 164 4.51 -24.50 12.39
N ASP A 165 4.68 -25.57 13.18
CA ASP A 165 4.05 -25.65 14.51
C ASP A 165 4.67 -24.61 15.48
N ASP A 166 6.00 -24.49 15.47
CA ASP A 166 6.71 -23.48 16.28
C ASP A 166 6.34 -22.04 15.84
N PHE A 167 6.24 -21.80 14.53
CA PHE A 167 5.82 -20.51 13.99
C PHE A 167 4.40 -20.19 14.43
N LEU A 168 3.48 -21.14 14.28
CA LEU A 168 2.07 -20.95 14.58
C LEU A 168 1.85 -20.60 16.05
N GLU A 169 2.46 -21.39 16.97
CA GLU A 169 2.38 -21.13 18.40
C GLU A 169 2.85 -19.72 18.75
N LYS A 170 4.06 -19.37 18.32
CA LYS A 170 4.65 -18.04 18.62
C LYS A 170 3.91 -16.90 17.95
N PHE A 171 3.42 -17.07 16.72
CA PHE A 171 2.72 -16.03 16.00
C PHE A 171 1.35 -15.73 16.60
N ILE A 172 0.59 -16.77 16.98
CA ILE A 172 -0.70 -16.63 17.67
C ILE A 172 -0.49 -15.99 19.03
N ASP A 173 0.49 -16.44 19.81
CA ASP A 173 0.81 -15.85 21.12
C ASP A 173 1.12 -14.35 20.96
N HIS A 174 2.00 -13.97 20.04
CA HIS A 174 2.34 -12.57 19.79
C HIS A 174 1.12 -11.73 19.38
N VAL A 175 0.33 -12.21 18.43
CA VAL A 175 -0.84 -11.46 17.90
C VAL A 175 -1.97 -11.36 18.93
N SER A 176 -2.17 -12.39 19.76
CA SER A 176 -3.19 -12.38 20.81
C SER A 176 -2.90 -11.37 21.94
N ASN A 177 -1.65 -10.97 22.07
CA ASN A 177 -1.24 -9.93 23.04
C ASN A 177 -1.34 -8.50 22.46
N MET A 178 -1.64 -8.33 21.15
CA MET A 178 -1.85 -7.01 20.56
C MET A 178 -3.17 -6.39 21.05
N LYS A 179 -3.09 -5.17 21.55
CA LYS A 179 -4.22 -4.44 22.11
C LYS A 179 -4.92 -3.59 21.05
N VAL A 180 -6.21 -3.82 20.89
CA VAL A 180 -7.09 -2.97 20.06
C VAL A 180 -7.80 -2.00 20.99
N GLY A 181 -7.72 -0.69 20.70
CA GLY A 181 -8.33 0.30 21.59
C GLY A 181 -8.21 1.74 21.10
N ASP A 182 -8.26 2.65 22.07
CA ASP A 182 -8.16 4.10 21.84
C ASP A 182 -6.87 4.45 21.09
N PRO A 183 -6.96 5.02 19.88
CA PRO A 183 -5.78 5.38 19.09
C PRO A 183 -4.95 6.53 19.69
N SER A 184 -5.47 7.23 20.71
CA SER A 184 -4.72 8.26 21.45
C SER A 184 -3.94 7.69 22.65
N SER A 185 -4.14 6.42 22.96
CA SER A 185 -3.44 5.73 24.05
C SER A 185 -2.17 5.05 23.54
N ASP A 186 -1.05 5.26 24.23
CA ASP A 186 0.21 4.56 23.98
C ASP A 186 0.13 3.05 24.27
N ASP A 187 -0.92 2.61 24.97
CA ASP A 187 -1.18 1.20 25.28
C ASP A 187 -1.88 0.44 24.14
N SER A 188 -2.32 1.13 23.09
CA SER A 188 -3.03 0.52 21.96
C SER A 188 -2.08 0.26 20.81
N ASP A 189 -2.00 -1.00 20.35
CA ASP A 189 -1.25 -1.39 19.15
C ASP A 189 -2.04 -1.13 17.87
N LEU A 190 -3.37 -1.30 17.92
CA LEU A 190 -4.30 -1.15 16.80
C LEU A 190 -5.47 -0.24 17.18
N GLY A 191 -5.80 0.69 16.30
CA GLY A 191 -6.96 1.56 16.41
C GLY A 191 -8.15 1.09 15.55
N ALA A 192 -9.01 2.05 15.20
CA ALA A 192 -10.18 1.79 14.34
C ALA A 192 -9.80 1.67 12.86
N LEU A 193 -10.55 0.88 12.11
CA LEU A 193 -10.59 0.96 10.66
C LEU A 193 -11.17 2.32 10.22
N VAL A 194 -10.90 2.72 8.98
CA VAL A 194 -11.26 4.05 8.48
C VAL A 194 -12.75 4.37 8.55
N SER A 195 -13.63 3.38 8.51
CA SER A 195 -15.08 3.57 8.56
C SER A 195 -15.82 2.28 8.89
N LEU A 196 -17.10 2.41 9.31
CA LEU A 196 -17.99 1.27 9.53
C LEU A 196 -18.20 0.44 8.26
N SER A 197 -18.38 1.08 7.12
CA SER A 197 -18.56 0.38 5.84
C SER A 197 -17.31 -0.40 5.42
N HIS A 198 -16.11 0.11 5.75
CA HIS A 198 -14.88 -0.61 5.50
C HIS A 198 -14.69 -1.78 6.46
N ARG A 199 -15.07 -1.64 7.74
CA ARG A 199 -15.14 -2.74 8.69
C ARG A 199 -16.04 -3.85 8.18
N ASP A 200 -17.25 -3.51 7.74
CA ASP A 200 -18.22 -4.48 7.23
C ASP A 200 -17.69 -5.21 5.98
N LYS A 201 -16.95 -4.51 5.11
CA LYS A 201 -16.21 -5.15 4.00
C LYS A 201 -15.19 -6.16 4.53
N VAL A 202 -14.36 -5.80 5.50
CA VAL A 202 -13.34 -6.71 6.07
C VAL A 202 -14.00 -7.91 6.73
N GLU A 203 -15.04 -7.72 7.52
CA GLU A 203 -15.85 -8.81 8.12
C GLU A 203 -16.42 -9.75 7.04
N SER A 204 -16.86 -9.21 5.90
CA SER A 204 -17.36 -10.04 4.79
C SER A 204 -16.29 -11.00 4.23
N TYR A 205 -15.01 -10.61 4.25
CA TYR A 205 -13.90 -11.49 3.87
C TYR A 205 -13.57 -12.53 4.95
N ILE A 206 -13.72 -12.22 6.23
CA ILE A 206 -13.58 -13.20 7.31
C ILE A 206 -14.65 -14.29 7.15
N HIS A 207 -15.88 -13.91 6.93
CA HIS A 207 -16.96 -14.87 6.63
C HIS A 207 -16.76 -15.60 5.29
N LEU A 208 -16.10 -14.96 4.30
CA LEU A 208 -15.74 -15.64 3.07
C LEU A 208 -14.69 -16.72 3.33
N ALA A 209 -13.68 -16.44 4.16
CA ALA A 209 -12.66 -17.40 4.54
C ALA A 209 -13.28 -18.69 5.12
N GLU A 210 -14.24 -18.57 6.04
CA GLU A 210 -14.95 -19.70 6.63
C GLU A 210 -15.71 -20.51 5.55
N ARG A 211 -16.39 -19.81 4.61
CA ARG A 211 -17.10 -20.48 3.50
C ARG A 211 -16.15 -21.16 2.51
N GLU A 212 -14.93 -20.69 2.37
CA GLU A 212 -13.87 -21.30 1.56
C GLU A 212 -13.14 -22.43 2.27
N GLY A 213 -13.55 -22.80 3.50
CA GLY A 213 -12.98 -23.86 4.30
C GLY A 213 -11.81 -23.45 5.17
N GLY A 214 -11.56 -22.15 5.29
CA GLY A 214 -10.55 -21.59 6.17
C GLY A 214 -10.92 -21.73 7.65
N GLU A 215 -9.90 -21.83 8.47
CA GLU A 215 -10.00 -21.88 9.94
C GLU A 215 -9.52 -20.56 10.53
N ILE A 216 -10.35 -19.93 11.36
CA ILE A 216 -9.97 -18.73 12.11
C ILE A 216 -9.21 -19.17 13.36
N LEU A 217 -7.88 -19.00 13.35
CA LEU A 217 -7.02 -19.39 14.46
C LEU A 217 -7.03 -18.36 15.60
N TYR A 218 -7.26 -17.09 15.27
CA TYR A 218 -7.38 -15.99 16.22
C TYR A 218 -8.20 -14.84 15.63
N GLY A 219 -8.86 -14.07 16.48
CA GLY A 219 -9.63 -12.87 16.12
C GLY A 219 -10.95 -13.20 15.41
N GLY A 220 -11.17 -12.57 14.27
CA GLY A 220 -12.38 -12.75 13.46
C GLY A 220 -13.62 -12.04 14.00
N LYS A 221 -13.48 -11.20 15.01
CA LYS A 221 -14.60 -10.55 15.74
C LYS A 221 -14.27 -9.11 16.12
N ARG A 222 -15.29 -8.38 16.52
CA ARG A 222 -15.17 -7.04 17.09
C ARG A 222 -14.67 -7.15 18.54
N PRO A 223 -13.72 -6.31 18.97
CA PRO A 223 -13.31 -6.26 20.38
C PRO A 223 -14.43 -5.70 21.25
N SER A 224 -14.46 -6.10 22.52
CA SER A 224 -15.34 -5.50 23.53
C SER A 224 -14.64 -4.26 24.11
N LEU A 225 -15.07 -3.08 23.67
CA LEU A 225 -14.51 -1.80 24.12
C LEU A 225 -15.57 -1.02 24.93
N GLU A 226 -15.09 -0.14 25.80
CA GLU A 226 -15.97 0.77 26.52
C GLU A 226 -16.31 2.00 25.69
N SER A 227 -17.41 2.68 26.04
CA SER A 227 -17.78 3.96 25.42
C SER A 227 -16.66 5.00 25.58
N PRO A 228 -16.34 5.79 24.54
CA PRO A 228 -17.10 6.00 23.29
C PRO A 228 -16.68 5.08 22.13
N PHE A 229 -15.89 4.03 22.36
CA PHE A 229 -15.30 3.21 21.29
C PHE A 229 -16.14 1.96 20.94
N ASP A 230 -17.12 1.62 21.75
CA ASP A 230 -17.98 0.43 21.65
C ASP A 230 -18.75 0.33 20.32
N GLU A 231 -19.16 1.46 19.75
CA GLU A 231 -19.81 1.53 18.42
C GLU A 231 -18.86 1.82 17.26
N GLY A 232 -17.56 1.88 17.52
CA GLY A 232 -16.53 2.23 16.54
C GLY A 232 -16.27 1.14 15.47
N SER A 233 -15.45 1.48 14.49
CA SER A 233 -15.07 0.56 13.42
C SER A 233 -13.87 -0.32 13.79
N PHE A 234 -13.83 -0.84 15.00
CA PHE A 234 -12.76 -1.69 15.50
C PHE A 234 -12.96 -3.16 15.09
N LEU A 235 -11.84 -3.84 14.86
CA LEU A 235 -11.79 -5.26 14.53
C LEU A 235 -10.51 -5.87 15.11
N GLU A 236 -10.60 -7.06 15.71
CA GLU A 236 -9.43 -7.78 16.20
C GLU A 236 -8.50 -8.19 15.04
N PRO A 237 -7.17 -8.23 15.25
CA PRO A 237 -6.26 -8.85 14.29
C PRO A 237 -6.69 -10.30 14.09
N THR A 238 -6.76 -10.73 12.82
CA THR A 238 -7.35 -12.01 12.45
C THR A 238 -6.35 -12.86 11.70
N ILE A 239 -6.18 -14.10 12.18
CA ILE A 239 -5.32 -15.11 11.58
C ILE A 239 -6.18 -16.21 10.99
N VAL A 240 -6.04 -16.44 9.68
CA VAL A 240 -6.76 -17.50 8.95
C VAL A 240 -5.78 -18.52 8.42
N SER A 241 -6.06 -19.79 8.61
CA SER A 241 -5.31 -20.92 8.03
C SER A 241 -6.21 -21.85 7.23
N ASN A 242 -5.63 -22.93 6.73
CA ASN A 242 -6.34 -24.00 6.02
C ASN A 242 -7.12 -23.56 4.77
N LEU A 243 -6.68 -22.45 4.16
CA LEU A 243 -7.22 -21.96 2.88
C LEU A 243 -6.38 -22.52 1.72
N ASP A 244 -7.04 -22.81 0.61
CA ASP A 244 -6.35 -22.90 -0.68
C ASP A 244 -5.67 -21.56 -0.97
N TYR A 245 -4.38 -21.58 -1.32
CA TYR A 245 -3.63 -20.36 -1.62
C TYR A 245 -4.13 -19.61 -2.86
N GLN A 246 -5.01 -20.23 -3.67
CA GLN A 246 -5.70 -19.62 -4.81
C GLN A 246 -7.12 -19.15 -4.46
N SER A 247 -7.60 -19.37 -3.23
CA SER A 247 -8.92 -18.89 -2.80
C SER A 247 -9.01 -17.36 -2.91
N ARG A 248 -10.24 -16.83 -3.00
CA ARG A 248 -10.45 -15.38 -3.07
C ARG A 248 -9.90 -14.67 -1.83
N THR A 249 -10.10 -15.24 -0.66
CA THR A 249 -9.55 -14.67 0.59
C THR A 249 -8.03 -14.60 0.56
N ALA A 250 -7.35 -15.57 -0.06
CA ALA A 250 -5.90 -15.59 -0.19
C ALA A 250 -5.36 -14.73 -1.34
N THR A 251 -6.17 -14.39 -2.35
CA THR A 251 -5.71 -13.69 -3.56
C THR A 251 -6.25 -12.27 -3.72
N GLU A 252 -7.40 -11.93 -3.14
CA GLU A 252 -7.99 -10.59 -3.20
C GLU A 252 -7.49 -9.68 -2.06
N GLU A 253 -7.39 -8.37 -2.32
CA GLU A 253 -6.98 -7.38 -1.33
C GLU A 253 -8.10 -7.07 -0.34
N ILE A 254 -7.93 -7.48 0.92
CA ILE A 254 -8.89 -7.23 2.01
C ILE A 254 -8.75 -5.80 2.53
N PHE A 255 -7.52 -5.33 2.72
CA PHE A 255 -7.14 -4.02 3.25
C PHE A 255 -7.61 -3.81 4.69
N GLY A 256 -7.39 -4.81 5.53
CA GLY A 256 -7.79 -4.85 6.94
C GLY A 256 -6.88 -5.78 7.74
N PRO A 257 -7.09 -5.91 9.06
CA PRO A 257 -6.21 -6.66 9.95
C PRO A 257 -6.44 -8.18 9.82
N VAL A 258 -6.29 -8.71 8.62
CA VAL A 258 -6.51 -10.12 8.29
C VAL A 258 -5.31 -10.67 7.53
N VAL A 259 -4.68 -11.70 8.06
CA VAL A 259 -3.60 -12.43 7.41
C VAL A 259 -3.99 -13.87 7.15
N THR A 260 -3.50 -14.44 6.04
CA THR A 260 -3.67 -15.86 5.72
C THR A 260 -2.35 -16.60 5.84
N LEU A 261 -2.35 -17.79 6.47
CA LEU A 261 -1.20 -18.62 6.65
C LEU A 261 -1.25 -19.83 5.71
N HIS A 262 -0.15 -20.09 5.01
CA HIS A 262 -0.02 -21.22 4.08
C HIS A 262 1.28 -21.94 4.31
N LYS A 263 1.25 -23.29 4.26
CA LYS A 263 2.45 -24.13 4.31
C LYS A 263 3.08 -24.28 2.93
N PHE A 264 4.39 -24.38 2.88
CA PHE A 264 5.12 -24.86 1.70
C PHE A 264 6.21 -25.86 2.09
N GLU A 265 6.53 -26.79 1.20
CA GLU A 265 7.55 -27.81 1.42
C GLU A 265 8.91 -27.41 0.83
N LYS A 266 8.89 -26.76 -0.35
CA LYS A 266 10.10 -26.37 -1.10
C LYS A 266 10.10 -24.87 -1.40
N ASP A 267 11.28 -24.32 -1.57
CA ASP A 267 11.46 -22.91 -1.93
C ASP A 267 10.72 -22.53 -3.23
N GLU A 268 10.65 -23.47 -4.19
CA GLU A 268 9.92 -23.28 -5.45
C GLU A 268 8.43 -23.13 -5.23
N ASP A 269 7.84 -23.88 -4.30
CA ASP A 269 6.42 -23.80 -3.96
C ASP A 269 6.10 -22.42 -3.34
N ALA A 270 7.00 -21.93 -2.47
CA ALA A 270 6.85 -20.59 -1.88
C ALA A 270 6.87 -19.49 -2.95
N VAL A 271 7.73 -19.61 -3.96
CA VAL A 271 7.78 -18.67 -5.09
C VAL A 271 6.52 -18.75 -5.95
N GLU A 272 6.03 -19.96 -6.24
CA GLU A 272 4.78 -20.15 -6.98
C GLU A 272 3.61 -19.52 -6.24
N MET A 273 3.47 -19.82 -4.94
CA MET A 273 2.44 -19.23 -4.09
C MET A 273 2.58 -17.69 -4.02
N ALA A 274 3.80 -17.16 -3.90
CA ALA A 274 4.01 -15.72 -3.87
C ALA A 274 3.50 -15.03 -5.15
N ASN A 275 3.72 -15.66 -6.30
CA ASN A 275 3.43 -15.11 -7.63
C ASN A 275 2.01 -15.40 -8.14
N CYS A 276 1.21 -16.21 -7.45
CA CYS A 276 -0.10 -16.70 -7.93
C CYS A 276 -1.20 -15.62 -8.02
N THR A 277 -0.96 -14.40 -7.51
CA THR A 277 -1.96 -13.33 -7.52
C THR A 277 -1.82 -12.41 -8.73
N GLU A 278 -2.87 -11.66 -9.03
CA GLU A 278 -2.82 -10.58 -10.04
C GLU A 278 -1.96 -9.39 -9.59
N TYR A 279 -1.59 -9.33 -8.32
CA TYR A 279 -0.81 -8.23 -7.72
C TYR A 279 0.70 -8.50 -7.79
N GLY A 280 1.47 -7.41 -7.70
CA GLY A 280 2.92 -7.46 -7.65
C GLY A 280 3.51 -6.16 -7.07
N LEU A 281 3.09 -5.78 -5.83
CA LEU A 281 3.58 -4.56 -5.20
C LEU A 281 4.84 -4.81 -4.39
N ALA A 282 4.76 -5.69 -3.39
CA ALA A 282 5.85 -5.97 -2.49
C ALA A 282 5.90 -7.44 -2.05
N GLY A 283 7.01 -7.84 -1.43
CA GLY A 283 7.18 -9.12 -0.76
C GLY A 283 8.28 -9.04 0.30
N SER A 284 8.34 -10.03 1.19
CA SER A 284 9.45 -10.18 2.12
C SER A 284 9.87 -11.64 2.27
N VAL A 285 11.17 -11.86 2.52
CA VAL A 285 11.78 -13.18 2.74
C VAL A 285 12.52 -13.15 4.06
N TRP A 286 12.27 -14.12 4.91
CA TRP A 286 12.83 -14.23 6.25
C TRP A 286 13.68 -15.50 6.35
N THR A 287 14.98 -15.35 6.57
CA THR A 287 15.98 -16.44 6.54
C THR A 287 17.27 -16.01 7.23
N SER A 288 18.02 -16.94 7.77
CA SER A 288 19.39 -16.68 8.24
C SER A 288 20.41 -16.72 7.08
N ASP A 289 20.07 -17.33 5.93
CA ASP A 289 20.92 -17.39 4.74
C ASP A 289 20.58 -16.25 3.75
N SER A 290 21.36 -15.19 3.80
CA SER A 290 21.18 -14.02 2.91
C SER A 290 21.31 -14.36 1.41
N ALA A 291 22.09 -15.40 1.04
CA ALA A 291 22.25 -15.81 -0.36
C ALA A 291 20.97 -16.50 -0.85
N ARG A 292 20.42 -17.40 -0.03
CA ARG A 292 19.11 -18.05 -0.28
C ARG A 292 18.00 -17.01 -0.37
N GLY A 293 17.96 -16.07 0.58
CA GLY A 293 16.99 -14.98 0.58
C GLY A 293 17.02 -14.13 -0.69
N LYS A 294 18.22 -13.76 -1.18
CA LYS A 294 18.38 -13.00 -2.44
C LYS A 294 17.93 -13.83 -3.66
N SER A 295 18.31 -15.10 -3.72
CA SER A 295 17.91 -15.98 -4.82
C SER A 295 16.39 -16.15 -4.93
N LEU A 296 15.67 -16.16 -3.80
CA LEU A 296 14.21 -16.18 -3.79
C LEU A 296 13.63 -14.81 -4.17
N ALA A 297 14.16 -13.74 -3.59
CA ALA A 297 13.71 -12.38 -3.86
C ALA A 297 13.74 -12.04 -5.36
N GLU A 298 14.75 -12.50 -6.10
CA GLU A 298 14.88 -12.32 -7.55
C GLU A 298 13.81 -13.04 -8.38
N LYS A 299 13.13 -14.03 -7.80
CA LYS A 299 12.07 -14.81 -8.47
C LYS A 299 10.66 -14.31 -8.13
N ILE A 300 10.51 -13.41 -7.17
CA ILE A 300 9.21 -12.85 -6.78
C ILE A 300 8.85 -11.72 -7.73
N GLU A 301 7.70 -11.83 -8.38
CA GLU A 301 7.20 -10.89 -9.38
C GLU A 301 6.55 -9.65 -8.74
N THR A 302 7.35 -8.86 -8.03
CA THR A 302 6.92 -7.63 -7.35
C THR A 302 7.89 -6.49 -7.59
N GLY A 303 7.42 -5.26 -7.38
CA GLY A 303 8.27 -4.08 -7.50
C GLY A 303 9.28 -3.92 -6.38
N MET A 304 9.06 -4.54 -5.22
CA MET A 304 9.92 -4.46 -4.04
C MET A 304 9.96 -5.78 -3.28
N VAL A 305 11.16 -6.16 -2.82
CA VAL A 305 11.33 -7.29 -1.90
C VAL A 305 12.29 -6.90 -0.77
N TRP A 306 11.91 -7.21 0.44
CA TRP A 306 12.74 -7.05 1.64
C TRP A 306 13.26 -8.41 2.11
N ILE A 307 14.45 -8.42 2.70
CA ILE A 307 15.03 -9.62 3.33
C ILE A 307 15.27 -9.29 4.80
N ASN A 308 14.69 -10.08 5.70
CA ASN A 308 14.78 -9.95 7.17
C ASN A 308 14.38 -8.56 7.71
N THR A 309 13.50 -7.89 7.01
CA THR A 309 12.93 -6.61 7.41
C THR A 309 11.64 -6.37 6.63
N TRP A 310 10.83 -5.42 7.11
CA TRP A 310 9.69 -4.92 6.38
C TRP A 310 9.64 -3.40 6.48
N LEU A 311 9.26 -2.75 5.39
CA LEU A 311 9.12 -1.30 5.28
C LEU A 311 10.44 -0.52 5.55
N HIS A 312 11.60 -1.18 5.45
CA HIS A 312 12.87 -0.46 5.44
C HIS A 312 13.01 0.30 4.12
N ARG A 313 12.95 1.62 4.16
CA ARG A 313 12.83 2.46 2.97
C ARG A 313 13.92 3.51 2.87
N ASP A 314 14.39 3.68 1.64
CA ASP A 314 15.12 4.88 1.19
C ASP A 314 14.24 5.58 0.13
N LEU A 315 13.96 6.86 0.33
CA LEU A 315 13.10 7.64 -0.58
C LEU A 315 13.72 7.86 -1.98
N ARG A 316 15.00 7.51 -2.13
CA ARG A 316 15.76 7.66 -3.38
C ARG A 316 15.68 6.43 -4.30
N VAL A 317 15.26 5.28 -3.77
CA VAL A 317 15.12 4.05 -4.55
C VAL A 317 13.80 4.00 -5.33
N PRO A 318 13.70 3.16 -6.39
CA PRO A 318 12.45 3.02 -7.13
C PRO A 318 11.36 2.45 -6.23
N PHE A 319 10.16 2.99 -6.38
CA PHE A 319 8.95 2.53 -5.72
C PHE A 319 7.84 2.39 -6.76
N GLY A 320 7.18 1.25 -6.78
CA GLY A 320 6.05 0.99 -7.67
C GLY A 320 5.78 -0.50 -7.82
N GLY A 321 4.53 -0.82 -8.15
CA GLY A 321 4.09 -2.19 -8.38
C GLY A 321 4.19 -2.61 -9.84
N VAL A 322 4.19 -3.92 -10.07
CA VAL A 322 4.00 -4.56 -11.37
C VAL A 322 2.63 -5.24 -11.43
N LYS A 323 2.26 -5.86 -12.54
CA LYS A 323 0.95 -6.50 -12.74
C LYS A 323 -0.20 -5.51 -12.43
N SER A 324 -1.23 -5.94 -11.69
CA SER A 324 -2.37 -5.09 -11.29
C SER A 324 -2.08 -4.14 -10.13
N SER A 325 -0.86 -4.13 -9.59
CA SER A 325 -0.46 -3.21 -8.52
C SER A 325 -0.03 -1.83 -9.00
N GLY A 326 0.18 -1.63 -10.29
CA GLY A 326 0.43 -0.28 -10.76
C GLY A 326 1.10 -0.16 -12.13
N VAL A 327 1.28 1.10 -12.51
CA VAL A 327 1.99 1.53 -13.73
C VAL A 327 2.81 2.75 -13.38
N GLY A 328 4.04 2.79 -13.84
CA GLY A 328 5.00 3.85 -13.51
C GLY A 328 5.84 3.50 -12.29
N THR A 329 6.73 4.42 -11.94
CA THR A 329 7.64 4.26 -10.81
C THR A 329 7.83 5.60 -10.14
N GLU A 330 7.73 5.63 -8.82
CA GLU A 330 7.96 6.79 -7.97
C GLU A 330 9.30 6.66 -7.21
N GLY A 331 9.67 7.68 -6.44
CA GLY A 331 10.92 7.73 -5.67
C GLY A 331 12.09 8.34 -6.43
N GLY A 332 12.89 9.16 -5.72
CA GLY A 332 14.12 9.77 -6.23
C GLY A 332 14.01 10.30 -7.65
N ARG A 333 14.96 9.88 -8.50
CA ARG A 333 15.02 10.30 -9.91
C ARG A 333 13.81 9.88 -10.76
N TRP A 334 13.12 8.81 -10.40
CA TRP A 334 11.95 8.33 -11.15
C TRP A 334 10.78 9.29 -11.00
N SER A 335 10.51 9.78 -9.79
CA SER A 335 9.53 10.84 -9.59
C SER A 335 9.88 12.10 -10.38
N LEU A 336 11.14 12.54 -10.35
CA LEU A 336 11.57 13.71 -11.12
C LEU A 336 11.37 13.50 -12.64
N SER A 337 11.69 12.31 -13.14
CA SER A 337 11.46 11.94 -14.54
C SER A 337 9.97 11.87 -14.89
N PHE A 338 9.14 11.38 -13.96
CA PHE A 338 7.70 11.34 -14.15
C PHE A 338 7.11 12.75 -14.27
N PHE A 339 7.49 13.67 -13.38
CA PHE A 339 7.02 15.06 -13.36
C PHE A 339 7.75 15.97 -14.36
N SER A 340 8.41 15.43 -15.37
CA SER A 340 9.13 16.17 -16.40
C SER A 340 8.84 15.63 -17.79
N GLN A 341 9.06 16.49 -18.80
CA GLN A 341 8.96 16.14 -20.23
C GLN A 341 10.31 16.42 -20.90
N PRO A 342 11.02 15.39 -21.41
CA PRO A 342 12.28 15.62 -22.13
C PRO A 342 12.00 16.26 -23.49
N VAL A 343 12.83 17.22 -23.86
CA VAL A 343 12.80 17.88 -25.19
C VAL A 343 14.19 17.76 -25.82
N ASN A 344 14.24 17.30 -27.05
CA ASN A 344 15.46 17.32 -27.85
C ASN A 344 15.50 18.61 -28.69
N ILE A 345 16.58 19.41 -28.52
CA ILE A 345 16.82 20.62 -29.31
C ILE A 345 18.10 20.40 -30.14
N CYS A 346 17.94 20.29 -31.44
CA CYS A 346 19.07 20.15 -32.36
C CYS A 346 19.33 21.50 -33.03
N VAL A 347 20.59 21.96 -32.97
CA VAL A 347 21.06 23.18 -33.66
C VAL A 347 22.12 22.76 -34.65
N LYS A 348 21.96 23.19 -35.91
CA LYS A 348 23.00 23.07 -36.94
C LYS A 348 23.71 24.45 -37.00
N GLU A 349 25.02 24.48 -36.66
CA GLU A 349 25.86 25.64 -36.83
C GLU A 349 26.41 25.72 -38.26
#